data_91db552c22991094502b745b0c201a28
#
_entry.id   91db552c22991094502b745b0c201a28
#
_cell.length_a   1.000
_cell.length_b   1.000
_cell.length_c   1.000
_cell.angle_alpha   90.00
_cell.angle_beta   90.00
_cell.angle_gamma   90.00
#
_symmetry.space_group_name_H-M   'P 1'
#
loop_
_entity.id
_entity.type
_entity.pdbx_description
1 polymer ?
#
loop_
_entity_poly.entity_id
_entity_poly.type
_entity_poly.pdbx_seq_one_letter_code
_entity_poly.pdbx_strand_id
1 'polypeptide(L)'
;ANPNNYVKFNDELWRIIGVFDVDDGPGKIEKRMKIIRNESINYSWDNKDTTTGAESDYGKNNWSDARLNYLLNPGHESETYGGSLYWNRKSGTCYYGRNNATTSCDFTSTGLTDTAKSMIGDAKWYLGGSSTHNNVTPLMFYTRERGTAVYYSSRSTNWTGKVGLMYPSDYGYATSGGNSTNRASCMGKELFAWNS
;
A
#
# COMPACT_ATOMS: atom_id res chain seq x y z
N ALA A 1 4.62 23.24 13.70
CA ALA A 1 3.18 23.23 13.48
C ALA A 1 2.73 21.77 13.49
N ASN A 2 1.72 21.44 14.27
CA ASN A 2 1.13 20.12 14.31
C ASN A 2 0.00 20.14 13.26
N PRO A 3 0.15 19.57 12.07
CA PRO A 3 -0.90 19.63 11.08
C PRO A 3 -2.09 18.78 11.58
N ASN A 4 -3.27 19.39 11.65
CA ASN A 4 -4.51 18.71 11.97
C ASN A 4 -4.97 17.85 10.77
N ASN A 5 -4.15 16.89 10.35
CA ASN A 5 -4.40 15.99 9.22
C ASN A 5 -4.81 14.58 9.65
N TYR A 6 -5.47 14.48 10.78
CA TYR A 6 -5.97 13.22 11.30
C TYR A 6 -7.48 13.12 11.16
N VAL A 7 -7.96 11.91 10.96
CA VAL A 7 -9.36 11.55 10.95
C VAL A 7 -9.58 10.29 11.79
N LYS A 8 -10.68 10.24 12.52
CA LYS A 8 -11.13 9.00 13.15
C LYS A 8 -11.83 8.15 12.09
N PHE A 9 -11.28 6.99 11.80
CA PHE A 9 -11.82 6.02 10.86
C PHE A 9 -11.60 4.62 11.43
N ASN A 10 -12.56 3.72 11.30
CA ASN A 10 -12.47 2.36 11.84
C ASN A 10 -12.17 2.32 13.36
N ASP A 11 -12.75 3.26 14.11
CA ASP A 11 -12.55 3.46 15.55
C ASP A 11 -11.11 3.77 15.98
N GLU A 12 -10.23 4.05 15.07
CA GLU A 12 -8.82 4.40 15.32
C GLU A 12 -8.40 5.66 14.56
N LEU A 13 -7.17 6.10 14.82
CA LEU A 13 -6.63 7.32 14.23
C LEU A 13 -5.96 7.02 12.89
N TRP A 14 -6.34 7.79 11.85
CA TRP A 14 -5.76 7.72 10.52
C TRP A 14 -5.24 9.10 10.10
N ARG A 15 -4.19 9.11 9.29
CA ARG A 15 -3.64 10.33 8.71
C ARG A 15 -4.23 10.56 7.33
N ILE A 16 -4.62 11.81 7.07
CA ILE A 16 -5.04 12.24 5.73
C ILE A 16 -3.77 12.51 4.91
N ILE A 17 -3.60 11.79 3.81
CA ILE A 17 -2.54 12.03 2.83
C ILE A 17 -2.95 13.17 1.90
N GLY A 18 -4.20 13.17 1.44
CA GLY A 18 -4.71 14.21 0.55
C GLY A 18 -6.06 13.83 -0.08
N VAL A 19 -6.54 14.72 -0.94
CA VAL A 19 -7.71 14.48 -1.79
C VAL A 19 -7.23 14.40 -3.23
N PHE A 20 -7.57 13.34 -3.92
CA PHE A 20 -7.09 13.03 -5.26
C PHE A 20 -8.26 12.78 -6.20
N ASP A 21 -8.04 13.04 -7.48
CA ASP A 21 -8.89 12.52 -8.52
C ASP A 21 -8.54 11.04 -8.73
N VAL A 22 -9.48 10.16 -8.44
CA VAL A 22 -9.27 8.71 -8.39
C VAL A 22 -10.15 8.05 -9.45
N ASP A 23 -9.52 7.24 -10.30
CA ASP A 23 -10.18 6.33 -11.21
C ASP A 23 -10.64 5.09 -10.42
N ASP A 24 -11.89 4.70 -10.54
CA ASP A 24 -12.47 3.54 -9.85
C ASP A 24 -12.27 2.21 -10.60
N GLY A 25 -11.44 2.23 -11.66
CA GLY A 25 -11.13 1.07 -12.49
C GLY A 25 -11.94 1.04 -13.80
N PRO A 26 -13.27 1.18 -13.79
CA PRO A 26 -14.07 1.36 -15.01
C PRO A 26 -13.92 2.72 -15.69
N GLY A 27 -13.16 3.65 -15.12
CA GLY A 27 -12.86 4.95 -15.70
C GLY A 27 -13.69 6.12 -15.19
N LYS A 28 -14.46 5.92 -14.13
CA LYS A 28 -15.14 7.01 -13.45
C LYS A 28 -14.16 7.72 -12.52
N ILE A 29 -13.95 9.00 -12.76
CA ILE A 29 -13.08 9.83 -11.93
C ILE A 29 -13.89 10.51 -10.83
N GLU A 30 -13.49 10.31 -9.59
CA GLU A 30 -14.08 10.95 -8.41
C GLU A 30 -13.00 11.53 -7.50
N LYS A 31 -13.35 12.63 -6.82
CA LYS A 31 -12.50 13.15 -5.72
C LYS A 31 -12.66 12.28 -4.50
N ARG A 32 -11.55 11.68 -4.05
CA ARG A 32 -11.51 10.82 -2.88
C ARG A 32 -10.40 11.21 -1.93
N MET A 33 -10.69 11.11 -0.65
CA MET A 33 -9.70 11.27 0.41
C MET A 33 -8.87 10.00 0.51
N LYS A 34 -7.54 10.14 0.41
CA LYS A 34 -6.59 9.07 0.71
C LYS A 34 -6.12 9.19 2.14
N ILE A 35 -6.28 8.13 2.90
CA ILE A 35 -5.86 8.06 4.30
C ILE A 35 -4.91 6.90 4.50
N ILE A 36 -4.07 6.98 5.53
CA ILE A 36 -3.20 5.91 5.98
C ILE A 36 -3.39 5.71 7.48
N ARG A 37 -3.36 4.46 7.91
CA ARG A 37 -3.42 4.11 9.32
C ARG A 37 -2.25 4.74 10.08
N ASN A 38 -2.50 5.31 11.25
CA ASN A 38 -1.44 5.91 12.07
C ASN A 38 -0.52 4.84 12.66
N GLU A 39 -1.10 3.74 13.10
CA GLU A 39 -0.37 2.60 13.64
C GLU A 39 -0.07 1.57 12.54
N SER A 40 1.15 1.06 12.53
CA SER A 40 1.54 -0.02 11.61
C SER A 40 0.94 -1.36 12.03
N ILE A 41 0.76 -2.25 11.07
CA ILE A 41 0.56 -3.68 11.31
C ILE A 41 1.84 -4.41 10.96
N ASN A 42 2.20 -5.40 11.76
CA ASN A 42 3.34 -6.26 11.45
C ASN A 42 2.82 -7.50 10.73
N TYR A 43 3.08 -7.57 9.42
CA TYR A 43 2.65 -8.66 8.57
C TYR A 43 3.64 -8.89 7.42
N SER A 44 3.79 -10.13 7.00
CA SER A 44 4.64 -10.45 5.84
C SER A 44 4.06 -9.85 4.57
N TRP A 45 4.91 -9.18 3.79
CA TRP A 45 4.55 -8.66 2.46
C TRP A 45 4.02 -9.78 1.56
N ASP A 46 4.80 -10.85 1.50
CA ASP A 46 4.51 -12.01 0.69
C ASP A 46 5.06 -13.27 1.36
N ASN A 47 4.83 -14.42 0.80
CA ASN A 47 5.36 -15.69 1.27
C ASN A 47 6.21 -16.35 0.18
N LYS A 48 6.98 -17.34 0.57
CA LYS A 48 7.68 -18.21 -0.35
C LYS A 48 6.67 -19.05 -1.13
N ASP A 49 6.61 -18.89 -2.44
CA ASP A 49 5.70 -19.64 -3.32
C ASP A 49 6.41 -20.66 -4.21
N THR A 50 7.75 -20.73 -4.13
CA THR A 50 8.56 -21.76 -4.77
C THR A 50 9.58 -22.33 -3.79
N THR A 51 10.21 -23.45 -4.13
CA THR A 51 11.20 -24.11 -3.27
C THR A 51 12.63 -23.80 -3.65
N THR A 52 12.88 -23.00 -4.69
CA THR A 52 14.22 -22.75 -5.24
C THR A 52 14.40 -21.30 -5.63
N GLY A 53 15.63 -20.79 -5.45
CA GLY A 53 16.05 -19.46 -5.86
C GLY A 53 15.75 -18.33 -4.87
N ALA A 54 16.31 -17.15 -5.10
CA ALA A 54 16.20 -16.00 -4.21
C ALA A 54 14.75 -15.47 -4.11
N GLU A 55 14.00 -15.45 -5.21
CA GLU A 55 12.60 -15.04 -5.21
C GLU A 55 11.71 -15.97 -4.39
N SER A 56 12.08 -17.25 -4.29
CA SER A 56 11.37 -18.21 -3.47
C SER A 56 11.40 -17.91 -1.98
N ASP A 57 12.39 -17.15 -1.53
CA ASP A 57 12.54 -16.81 -0.12
C ASP A 57 11.76 -15.55 0.27
N TYR A 58 11.43 -14.71 -0.70
CA TYR A 58 10.85 -13.37 -0.48
C TYR A 58 9.50 -13.16 -1.20
N GLY A 59 9.00 -14.18 -1.91
CA GLY A 59 7.81 -14.05 -2.75
C GLY A 59 8.08 -13.34 -4.07
N LYS A 60 7.02 -12.98 -4.77
CA LYS A 60 7.10 -12.45 -6.15
C LYS A 60 7.33 -10.94 -6.25
N ASN A 61 7.30 -10.22 -5.16
CA ASN A 61 7.34 -8.76 -5.16
C ASN A 61 6.36 -8.15 -6.20
N ASN A 62 5.14 -8.65 -6.19
CA ASN A 62 4.04 -8.22 -7.05
C ASN A 62 2.80 -7.98 -6.21
N TRP A 63 2.33 -6.72 -6.16
CA TRP A 63 1.19 -6.36 -5.31
C TRP A 63 -0.05 -7.20 -5.62
N SER A 64 -0.34 -7.46 -6.88
CA SER A 64 -1.54 -8.20 -7.28
C SER A 64 -1.63 -9.59 -6.65
N ASP A 65 -0.47 -10.21 -6.37
CA ASP A 65 -0.36 -11.58 -5.86
C ASP A 65 0.17 -11.59 -4.41
N ALA A 66 0.49 -10.43 -3.83
CA ALA A 66 1.08 -10.33 -2.52
C ALA A 66 0.12 -10.82 -1.43
N ARG A 67 0.63 -11.57 -0.46
CA ARG A 67 -0.18 -12.07 0.68
C ARG A 67 -0.71 -10.93 1.54
N LEU A 68 0.00 -9.83 1.62
CA LEU A 68 -0.50 -8.61 2.26
C LEU A 68 -1.73 -8.04 1.54
N ASN A 69 -1.74 -8.04 0.21
CA ASN A 69 -2.92 -7.66 -0.57
C ASN A 69 -4.12 -8.56 -0.22
N TYR A 70 -3.91 -9.87 -0.20
CA TYR A 70 -4.96 -10.85 0.11
C TYR A 70 -5.50 -10.68 1.53
N LEU A 71 -4.66 -10.33 2.49
CA LEU A 71 -5.08 -10.04 3.85
C LEU A 71 -6.02 -8.83 3.93
N LEU A 72 -5.67 -7.76 3.21
CA LEU A 72 -6.27 -6.42 3.36
C LEU A 72 -7.54 -6.22 2.52
N ASN A 73 -7.75 -7.02 1.49
CA ASN A 73 -8.80 -6.82 0.50
C ASN A 73 -9.85 -7.95 0.50
N PRO A 74 -11.07 -7.68 0.04
CA PRO A 74 -12.10 -8.70 -0.14
C PRO A 74 -11.79 -9.62 -1.33
N GLY A 75 -12.49 -10.75 -1.40
CA GLY A 75 -12.41 -11.70 -2.52
C GLY A 75 -11.34 -12.78 -2.38
N HIS A 76 -10.67 -12.84 -1.24
CA HIS A 76 -9.61 -13.81 -0.96
C HIS A 76 -9.97 -14.77 0.18
N GLU A 77 -11.25 -14.89 0.51
CA GLU A 77 -11.75 -15.69 1.64
C GLU A 77 -11.49 -17.19 1.48
N SER A 78 -11.25 -17.65 0.25
CA SER A 78 -10.89 -19.04 -0.03
C SER A 78 -9.42 -19.39 0.19
N GLU A 79 -8.56 -18.38 0.39
CA GLU A 79 -7.15 -18.59 0.68
C GLU A 79 -6.98 -19.23 2.07
N THR A 80 -6.16 -20.27 2.14
CA THR A 80 -5.97 -21.04 3.37
C THR A 80 -5.39 -20.21 4.52
N TYR A 81 -4.50 -19.26 4.19
CA TYR A 81 -3.79 -18.44 5.17
C TYR A 81 -3.93 -16.95 4.86
N GLY A 82 -4.45 -16.20 5.82
CA GLY A 82 -4.52 -14.74 5.77
C GLY A 82 -5.59 -14.15 4.87
N GLY A 83 -6.32 -14.98 4.10
CA GLY A 83 -7.26 -14.51 3.08
C GLY A 83 -8.38 -13.63 3.65
N SER A 84 -8.37 -12.34 3.30
CA SER A 84 -9.34 -11.32 3.72
C SER A 84 -9.57 -11.19 5.24
N LEU A 85 -8.64 -11.67 6.09
CA LEU A 85 -8.87 -11.68 7.55
C LEU A 85 -8.93 -10.25 8.13
N TYR A 86 -8.05 -9.35 7.68
CA TYR A 86 -8.11 -7.95 8.11
C TYR A 86 -9.36 -7.26 7.57
N TRP A 87 -9.69 -7.48 6.29
CA TRP A 87 -10.89 -6.93 5.67
C TRP A 87 -12.17 -7.37 6.40
N ASN A 88 -12.25 -8.65 6.75
CA ASN A 88 -13.43 -9.24 7.39
C ASN A 88 -13.41 -9.20 8.92
N ARG A 89 -12.39 -8.57 9.53
CA ARG A 89 -12.25 -8.45 10.99
C ARG A 89 -12.32 -9.82 11.70
N LYS A 90 -11.53 -10.78 11.20
CA LYS A 90 -11.52 -12.16 11.68
C LYS A 90 -10.15 -12.57 12.22
N SER A 91 -10.13 -13.65 12.98
CA SER A 91 -8.93 -14.39 13.34
C SER A 91 -8.73 -15.61 12.46
N GLY A 92 -7.50 -16.11 12.40
CA GLY A 92 -7.15 -17.28 11.62
C GLY A 92 -5.66 -17.57 11.65
N THR A 93 -5.19 -18.22 10.61
CA THR A 93 -3.76 -18.50 10.41
C THR A 93 -3.23 -17.62 9.29
N CYS A 94 -2.07 -17.02 9.48
CA CYS A 94 -1.42 -16.11 8.55
C CYS A 94 -0.02 -16.60 8.19
N TYR A 95 0.47 -16.20 7.04
CA TYR A 95 1.89 -16.32 6.75
C TYR A 95 2.73 -15.42 7.64
N TYR A 96 3.90 -15.92 8.05
CA TYR A 96 4.82 -15.20 8.93
C TYR A 96 6.28 -15.55 8.61
N GLY A 97 7.07 -14.54 8.27
CA GLY A 97 8.49 -14.76 7.99
C GLY A 97 8.74 -15.43 6.63
N ARG A 98 9.68 -16.38 6.63
CA ARG A 98 10.18 -17.04 5.41
C ARG A 98 9.67 -18.47 5.29
N ASN A 99 9.85 -19.05 4.11
CA ASN A 99 9.65 -20.48 3.84
C ASN A 99 8.22 -20.97 4.13
N ASN A 100 7.22 -20.15 3.82
CA ASN A 100 5.81 -20.46 4.06
C ASN A 100 5.48 -20.75 5.53
N ALA A 101 6.31 -20.25 6.46
CA ALA A 101 6.00 -20.35 7.87
C ALA A 101 4.67 -19.65 8.18
N THR A 102 3.94 -20.15 9.16
CA THR A 102 2.63 -19.64 9.53
C THR A 102 2.54 -19.38 11.01
N THR A 103 1.64 -18.49 11.40
CA THR A 103 1.34 -18.16 12.79
C THR A 103 -0.14 -17.86 12.97
N SER A 104 -0.63 -17.93 14.18
CA SER A 104 -1.95 -17.41 14.51
C SER A 104 -1.98 -15.88 14.34
N CYS A 105 -3.05 -15.35 13.77
CA CYS A 105 -3.29 -13.93 13.63
C CYS A 105 -4.74 -13.58 14.02
N ASP A 106 -4.91 -12.42 14.63
CA ASP A 106 -6.21 -11.96 15.11
C ASP A 106 -6.44 -10.50 14.77
N PHE A 107 -7.45 -10.25 13.93
CA PHE A 107 -7.89 -8.92 13.51
C PHE A 107 -9.30 -8.60 14.02
N THR A 108 -9.81 -9.34 14.99
CA THR A 108 -11.17 -9.13 15.52
C THR A 108 -11.36 -7.76 16.17
N SER A 109 -10.29 -7.16 16.67
CA SER A 109 -10.30 -5.81 17.27
C SER A 109 -9.79 -4.72 16.30
N THR A 110 -8.85 -5.04 15.43
CA THR A 110 -8.13 -4.06 14.58
C THR A 110 -8.53 -4.10 13.11
N GLY A 111 -9.21 -5.15 12.68
CA GLY A 111 -9.72 -5.25 11.31
C GLY A 111 -10.86 -4.27 11.00
N LEU A 112 -11.24 -4.18 9.74
CA LEU A 112 -12.22 -3.20 9.27
C LEU A 112 -13.64 -3.51 9.74
N THR A 113 -14.30 -2.52 10.34
CA THR A 113 -15.73 -2.58 10.66
C THR A 113 -16.57 -2.49 9.38
N ASP A 114 -17.83 -2.92 9.44
CA ASP A 114 -18.75 -2.82 8.30
C ASP A 114 -18.96 -1.36 7.89
N THR A 115 -19.04 -0.46 8.87
CA THR A 115 -19.11 0.99 8.63
C THR A 115 -17.88 1.49 7.88
N ALA A 116 -16.66 1.11 8.31
CA ALA A 116 -15.45 1.49 7.62
C ALA A 116 -15.41 0.94 6.18
N LYS A 117 -15.74 -0.34 5.99
CA LYS A 117 -15.79 -0.98 4.66
C LYS A 117 -16.75 -0.26 3.70
N SER A 118 -17.89 0.21 4.17
CA SER A 118 -18.87 0.93 3.35
C SER A 118 -18.36 2.28 2.82
N MET A 119 -17.35 2.86 3.46
CA MET A 119 -16.74 4.13 3.06
C MET A 119 -15.57 3.95 2.08
N ILE A 120 -15.08 2.72 1.90
CA ILE A 120 -13.93 2.44 1.05
C ILE A 120 -14.41 2.11 -0.37
N GLY A 121 -14.12 3.00 -1.32
CA GLY A 121 -14.37 2.77 -2.74
C GLY A 121 -13.24 2.02 -3.42
N ASP A 122 -13.51 1.44 -4.58
CA ASP A 122 -12.47 0.92 -5.46
C ASP A 122 -11.63 2.06 -6.03
N ALA A 123 -10.35 1.82 -6.14
CA ALA A 123 -9.41 2.76 -6.72
C ALA A 123 -8.42 2.02 -7.61
N LYS A 124 -8.06 2.64 -8.71
CA LYS A 124 -6.95 2.20 -9.55
C LYS A 124 -5.63 2.62 -8.90
N TRP A 125 -4.88 1.64 -8.46
CA TRP A 125 -3.57 1.80 -7.87
C TRP A 125 -2.50 1.62 -8.94
N TYR A 126 -1.51 2.50 -8.96
CA TYR A 126 -0.41 2.44 -9.92
C TYR A 126 0.74 1.61 -9.34
N LEU A 127 1.27 0.71 -10.15
CA LEU A 127 2.30 -0.26 -9.76
C LEU A 127 3.61 -0.07 -10.54
N GLY A 128 3.77 1.04 -11.23
CA GLY A 128 5.02 1.38 -11.88
C GLY A 128 6.14 1.59 -10.85
N GLY A 129 7.36 1.43 -11.27
CA GLY A 129 8.52 1.51 -10.41
C GLY A 129 9.71 2.21 -11.04
N SER A 130 10.82 2.15 -10.37
CA SER A 130 12.08 2.74 -10.80
C SER A 130 13.24 1.82 -10.47
N SER A 131 14.15 1.66 -11.44
CA SER A 131 15.46 1.04 -11.22
C SER A 131 16.49 2.01 -10.65
N THR A 132 16.17 3.30 -10.56
CA THR A 132 17.07 4.32 -10.00
C THR A 132 16.82 4.45 -8.51
N HIS A 133 17.86 4.33 -7.72
CA HIS A 133 17.83 4.35 -6.26
C HIS A 133 18.35 5.65 -5.66
N ASN A 134 19.17 6.39 -6.40
CA ASN A 134 19.83 7.61 -5.94
C ASN A 134 19.21 8.84 -6.60
N ASN A 135 19.28 9.99 -5.94
CA ASN A 135 18.79 11.28 -6.45
C ASN A 135 17.31 11.24 -6.87
N VAL A 136 16.48 10.49 -6.17
CA VAL A 136 15.06 10.38 -6.47
C VAL A 136 14.26 11.41 -5.68
N THR A 137 13.38 12.12 -6.37
CA THR A 137 12.52 13.14 -5.81
C THR A 137 11.07 12.64 -5.73
N PRO A 138 10.21 13.27 -4.91
CA PRO A 138 8.79 12.95 -4.89
C PRO A 138 8.12 13.02 -6.26
N LEU A 139 8.50 14.00 -7.08
CA LEU A 139 7.98 14.15 -8.44
C LEU A 139 8.41 12.99 -9.35
N MET A 140 9.66 12.57 -9.25
CA MET A 140 10.15 11.42 -10.03
C MET A 140 9.38 10.15 -9.66
N PHE A 141 9.20 9.87 -8.38
CA PHE A 141 8.40 8.72 -7.95
C PHE A 141 6.96 8.83 -8.39
N TYR A 142 6.32 9.99 -8.23
CA TYR A 142 4.96 10.22 -8.70
C TYR A 142 4.79 9.88 -10.18
N THR A 143 5.75 10.30 -11.01
CA THR A 143 5.73 10.01 -12.45
C THR A 143 5.97 8.53 -12.74
N ARG A 144 6.92 7.91 -12.04
CA ARG A 144 7.31 6.51 -12.25
C ARG A 144 6.27 5.51 -11.76
N GLU A 145 5.64 5.78 -10.63
CA GLU A 145 4.51 4.99 -10.11
C GLU A 145 3.38 4.89 -11.14
N ARG A 146 3.15 5.94 -11.90
CA ARG A 146 2.13 6.05 -12.96
C ARG A 146 2.63 5.66 -14.35
N GLY A 147 3.90 5.31 -14.43
CA GLY A 147 4.53 4.85 -15.65
C GLY A 147 4.30 3.36 -15.93
N THR A 148 4.98 2.87 -16.94
CA THR A 148 4.89 1.48 -17.38
C THR A 148 6.14 0.66 -17.03
N ALA A 149 7.13 1.23 -16.34
CA ALA A 149 8.31 0.52 -15.90
C ALA A 149 7.94 -0.41 -14.73
N VAL A 150 8.15 -1.68 -14.93
CA VAL A 150 7.98 -2.75 -13.93
C VAL A 150 9.18 -3.69 -14.01
N TYR A 151 9.45 -4.42 -12.92
CA TYR A 151 10.62 -5.31 -12.87
C TYR A 151 10.59 -6.40 -13.94
N TYR A 152 9.45 -7.03 -14.15
CA TYR A 152 9.22 -7.93 -15.28
C TYR A 152 8.09 -7.37 -16.15
N SER A 153 8.25 -7.43 -17.44
CA SER A 153 7.27 -6.91 -18.41
C SER A 153 5.90 -7.60 -18.34
N SER A 154 5.83 -8.77 -17.73
CA SER A 154 4.58 -9.51 -17.51
C SER A 154 3.77 -9.00 -16.31
N ARG A 155 4.35 -8.15 -15.47
CA ARG A 155 3.66 -7.60 -14.30
C ARG A 155 2.74 -6.45 -14.70
N SER A 156 1.60 -6.37 -14.03
CA SER A 156 0.66 -5.27 -14.24
C SER A 156 1.25 -3.93 -13.80
N THR A 157 0.96 -2.88 -14.55
CA THR A 157 1.33 -1.48 -14.21
C THR A 157 0.31 -0.81 -13.31
N ASN A 158 -0.81 -1.45 -13.06
CA ASN A 158 -1.87 -0.98 -12.17
C ASN A 158 -2.68 -2.15 -11.61
N TRP A 159 -3.42 -1.87 -10.56
CA TRP A 159 -4.34 -2.81 -9.92
C TRP A 159 -5.54 -2.03 -9.38
N THR A 160 -6.74 -2.56 -9.52
CA THR A 160 -7.96 -1.96 -8.99
C THR A 160 -8.41 -2.71 -7.75
N GLY A 161 -8.60 -1.99 -6.66
CA GLY A 161 -9.07 -2.55 -5.40
C GLY A 161 -9.20 -1.49 -4.31
N LYS A 162 -9.46 -1.92 -3.10
CA LYS A 162 -9.91 -1.05 -2.01
C LYS A 162 -8.78 -0.53 -1.14
N VAL A 163 -7.84 -1.38 -0.79
CA VAL A 163 -6.76 -1.06 0.14
C VAL A 163 -5.41 -1.34 -0.52
N GLY A 164 -4.56 -0.33 -0.60
CA GLY A 164 -3.20 -0.43 -1.12
C GLY A 164 -2.17 0.04 -0.11
N LEU A 165 -0.93 0.17 -0.55
CA LEU A 165 0.16 0.71 0.26
C LEU A 165 0.35 2.20 -0.01
N MET A 166 1.00 2.86 0.92
CA MET A 166 1.47 4.22 0.72
C MET A 166 2.48 4.25 -0.44
N TYR A 167 2.32 5.21 -1.34
CA TYR A 167 3.32 5.44 -2.37
C TYR A 167 4.59 6.10 -1.80
N PRO A 168 5.77 5.83 -2.35
CA PRO A 168 6.96 6.62 -2.07
C PRO A 168 6.76 8.11 -2.30
N SER A 169 6.00 8.50 -3.33
CA SER A 169 5.64 9.91 -3.56
C SER A 169 4.77 10.50 -2.44
N ASP A 170 3.84 9.76 -1.88
CA ASP A 170 3.03 10.20 -0.73
C ASP A 170 3.94 10.52 0.47
N TYR A 171 4.90 9.64 0.76
CA TYR A 171 5.89 9.87 1.81
C TYR A 171 6.74 11.11 1.52
N GLY A 172 7.25 11.23 0.31
CA GLY A 172 8.07 12.35 -0.10
C GLY A 172 7.38 13.70 0.00
N TYR A 173 6.12 13.78 -0.38
CA TYR A 173 5.31 15.00 -0.24
C TYR A 173 4.93 15.30 1.20
N ALA A 174 4.87 14.29 2.07
CA ALA A 174 4.50 14.45 3.46
C ALA A 174 5.70 14.81 4.37
N THR A 175 6.94 14.68 3.90
CA THR A 175 8.12 14.99 4.71
C THR A 175 8.21 16.48 5.01
N SER A 176 8.31 16.79 6.30
CA SER A 176 8.54 18.17 6.78
C SER A 176 9.93 18.67 6.36
N GLY A 177 10.04 19.89 6.01
CA GLY A 177 11.32 20.55 5.66
C GLY A 177 11.20 21.45 4.45
N GLY A 178 10.02 21.50 3.85
CA GLY A 178 9.63 22.60 3.01
C GLY A 178 8.54 23.43 3.70
N ASN A 179 8.61 24.73 3.61
CA ASN A 179 7.42 25.53 3.83
C ASN A 179 6.34 24.94 2.92
N SER A 180 5.25 24.49 3.49
CA SER A 180 4.11 23.91 2.77
C SER A 180 3.54 24.81 1.67
N THR A 181 3.97 26.04 1.63
CA THR A 181 3.62 27.06 0.63
C THR A 181 4.44 26.95 -0.67
N ASN A 182 5.56 26.23 -0.67
CA ASN A 182 6.38 26.09 -1.88
C ASN A 182 6.35 24.66 -2.40
N ARG A 183 5.32 24.36 -3.19
CA ARG A 183 5.13 23.07 -3.84
C ARG A 183 6.35 22.67 -4.70
N ALA A 184 6.98 23.59 -5.39
CA ALA A 184 8.12 23.31 -6.25
C ALA A 184 9.34 22.83 -5.45
N SER A 185 9.60 23.45 -4.30
CA SER A 185 10.66 23.03 -3.37
C SER A 185 10.40 21.64 -2.79
N CYS A 186 9.15 21.35 -2.42
CA CYS A 186 8.76 20.04 -1.93
C CYS A 186 8.93 18.95 -2.99
N MET A 187 8.54 19.24 -4.23
CA MET A 187 8.61 18.30 -5.35
C MET A 187 10.03 17.95 -5.77
N GLY A 188 10.98 18.85 -5.59
CA GLY A 188 12.39 18.67 -5.93
C GLY A 188 13.25 18.11 -4.80
N LYS A 189 12.70 17.91 -3.60
CA LYS A 189 13.46 17.39 -2.47
C LYS A 189 13.86 15.93 -2.71
N GLU A 190 15.13 15.62 -2.51
CA GLU A 190 15.61 14.24 -2.59
C GLU A 190 14.97 13.39 -1.49
N LEU A 191 14.37 12.28 -1.88
CA LEU A 191 14.00 11.22 -0.98
C LEU A 191 15.25 10.39 -0.69
N PHE A 192 15.30 9.79 0.48
CA PHE A 192 16.43 9.04 0.99
C PHE A 192 17.23 8.30 -0.11
N ALA A 193 18.51 8.56 -0.20
CA ALA A 193 19.42 7.83 -1.09
C ALA A 193 19.71 6.45 -0.47
N TRP A 194 19.33 5.39 -1.14
CA TRP A 194 19.76 4.04 -0.81
C TRP A 194 21.19 3.88 -1.29
N ASN A 195 22.14 4.05 -0.40
CA ASN A 195 23.46 3.53 -0.60
C ASN A 195 23.45 2.06 -0.18
N SER A 196 23.28 1.19 -1.14
CA SER A 196 23.53 -0.24 -0.95
C SER A 196 24.96 -0.56 -1.31
#